data_0867fb96f283b0513ecf90f34984a239
#
_entry.id   0867fb96f283b0513ecf90f34984a239
#
_cell.length_a   1.000
_cell.length_b   1.000
_cell.length_c   1.000
_cell.angle_alpha   90.00
_cell.angle_beta   90.00
_cell.angle_gamma   90.00
#
_symmetry.space_group_name_H-M   'P 1'
#
loop_
_entity.id
_entity.type
_entity.pdbx_description
1 polymer ?
#
loop_
_entity_poly.entity_id
_entity_poly.type
_entity_poly.pdbx_seq_one_letter_code
_entity_poly.pdbx_strand_id
1 'polypeptide(L)'
;MKLGFDAKRAFFNNTGLGNYSRDTIRILGQYFSDNEYHLYTPKEIKNERLSFLENKKHYYTHSPKAWFDRTFSSLWRTIKLKNDLVKDGISHFHGLSHELPYGIQNTNIKTVVSIHDLIAIRYPQYFKKADRISYVKKSQYACQIADKIIAVSQQTKEDIIRFFNIEEDKIEVIYQGCNKVFQEEQSADFKASVSTKHQLPKKYLLYVGTIEERKNLYNLLRCLKELPDYQLVVIGNGKAYKNKCLDFINENKMNNRIKILSDLSLKEMAAIYQQADIMIYPSFFEGFGIPILESLFCGVPVITSQGGCFAEPGGKYSSYINPNDIEQMKSEIVNISTNISRREQMIEEGKKHAQNFTDDKIAERLMNLYQNI
;
A
#
# COMPACT_ATOMS: atom_id res chain seq x y z
N MET A 1 -3.16 -8.84 25.76
CA MET A 1 -1.78 -9.04 25.29
C MET A 1 -1.07 -7.70 25.23
N LYS A 2 0.28 -7.69 25.36
CA LYS A 2 1.10 -6.52 25.10
C LYS A 2 1.76 -6.67 23.72
N LEU A 3 1.27 -5.93 22.74
CA LEU A 3 1.70 -6.01 21.35
C LEU A 3 2.66 -4.86 21.03
N GLY A 4 3.90 -5.18 20.69
CA GLY A 4 4.91 -4.21 20.25
C GLY A 4 4.99 -4.12 18.73
N PHE A 5 5.18 -2.92 18.19
CA PHE A 5 5.29 -2.67 16.75
C PHE A 5 6.54 -1.87 16.39
N ASP A 6 7.25 -2.25 15.33
CA ASP A 6 8.17 -1.34 14.66
C ASP A 6 7.35 -0.26 13.94
N ALA A 7 7.10 0.84 14.62
CA ALA A 7 6.25 1.91 14.14
C ALA A 7 6.99 3.00 13.32
N LYS A 8 8.28 2.82 13.01
CA LYS A 8 9.05 3.81 12.24
C LYS A 8 8.31 4.26 10.98
N ARG A 9 7.74 3.32 10.22
CA ARG A 9 7.02 3.64 8.99
C ARG A 9 5.70 4.36 9.24
N ALA A 10 5.00 4.04 10.31
CA ALA A 10 3.77 4.73 10.71
C ALA A 10 4.02 6.23 10.95
N PHE A 11 5.13 6.59 11.57
CA PHE A 11 5.47 7.98 11.88
C PHE A 11 6.09 8.75 10.69
N PHE A 12 6.98 8.12 9.91
CA PHE A 12 7.85 8.83 8.95
C PHE A 12 7.53 8.58 7.48
N ASN A 13 6.61 7.69 7.15
CA ASN A 13 6.33 7.34 5.76
C ASN A 13 4.87 7.63 5.41
N ASN A 14 4.66 8.42 4.35
CA ASN A 14 3.33 8.80 3.86
C ASN A 14 2.88 8.01 2.62
N THR A 15 3.62 6.97 2.24
CA THR A 15 3.30 6.06 1.13
C THR A 15 2.76 4.72 1.63
N GLY A 16 2.62 3.72 0.76
CA GLY A 16 2.00 2.43 1.06
C GLY A 16 2.44 1.76 2.36
N LEU A 17 3.76 1.68 2.63
CA LEU A 17 4.27 1.07 3.85
C LEU A 17 3.84 1.82 5.13
N GLY A 18 3.78 3.15 5.06
CA GLY A 18 3.31 3.96 6.18
C GLY A 18 1.81 3.82 6.39
N ASN A 19 1.03 3.77 5.31
CA ASN A 19 -0.41 3.56 5.37
C ASN A 19 -0.72 2.18 5.99
N TYR A 20 -0.09 1.11 5.49
CA TYR A 20 -0.21 -0.23 6.08
C TYR A 20 0.10 -0.24 7.58
N SER A 21 1.22 0.37 7.98
CA SER A 21 1.62 0.39 9.40
C SER A 21 0.61 1.12 10.27
N ARG A 22 0.09 2.26 9.82
CA ARG A 22 -0.94 3.02 10.55
C ARG A 22 -2.27 2.27 10.60
N ASP A 23 -2.70 1.71 9.47
CA ASP A 23 -3.98 1.00 9.39
C ASP A 23 -3.96 -0.27 10.24
N THR A 24 -2.87 -1.06 10.22
CA THR A 24 -2.69 -2.23 11.09
C THR A 24 -2.82 -1.86 12.56
N ILE A 25 -2.13 -0.81 13.02
CA ILE A 25 -2.19 -0.37 14.42
C ILE A 25 -3.59 0.15 14.76
N ARG A 26 -4.18 0.96 13.87
CA ARG A 26 -5.49 1.57 14.06
C ARG A 26 -6.60 0.53 14.18
N ILE A 27 -6.69 -0.43 13.24
CA ILE A 27 -7.75 -1.44 13.24
C ILE A 27 -7.64 -2.37 14.45
N LEU A 28 -6.43 -2.79 14.80
CA LEU A 28 -6.23 -3.61 16.00
C LEU A 28 -6.70 -2.90 17.28
N GLY A 29 -6.32 -1.65 17.47
CA GLY A 29 -6.77 -0.89 18.65
C GLY A 29 -8.23 -0.46 18.58
N GLN A 30 -8.86 -0.45 17.40
CA GLN A 30 -10.30 -0.19 17.26
C GLN A 30 -11.15 -1.41 17.60
N TYR A 31 -10.78 -2.59 17.11
CA TYR A 31 -11.58 -3.80 17.25
C TYR A 31 -11.19 -4.66 18.45
N PHE A 32 -9.99 -4.47 19.01
CA PHE A 32 -9.45 -5.26 20.12
C PHE A 32 -8.83 -4.37 21.20
N SER A 33 -9.59 -3.39 21.70
CA SER A 33 -9.17 -2.35 22.64
C SER A 33 -8.69 -2.83 24.01
N ASP A 34 -8.94 -4.08 24.35
CA ASP A 34 -8.50 -4.69 25.61
C ASP A 34 -7.01 -5.08 25.63
N ASN A 35 -6.34 -4.96 24.50
CA ASN A 35 -4.90 -5.16 24.38
C ASN A 35 -4.13 -3.84 24.55
N GLU A 36 -2.86 -3.93 24.92
CA GLU A 36 -1.93 -2.81 24.93
C GLU A 36 -1.10 -2.80 23.65
N TYR A 37 -1.00 -1.65 23.01
CA TYR A 37 -0.30 -1.44 21.74
C TYR A 37 0.89 -0.50 21.93
N HIS A 38 2.10 -1.06 21.90
CA HIS A 38 3.36 -0.36 22.14
C HIS A 38 4.06 -0.04 20.81
N LEU A 39 4.17 1.24 20.49
CA LEU A 39 4.70 1.73 19.22
C LEU A 39 6.15 2.20 19.40
N TYR A 40 7.09 1.47 18.83
CA TYR A 40 8.51 1.81 18.89
C TYR A 40 8.94 2.60 17.67
N THR A 41 9.37 3.85 17.89
CA THR A 41 9.76 4.79 16.82
C THR A 41 11.07 5.49 17.16
N PRO A 42 11.94 5.79 16.18
CA PRO A 42 13.18 6.56 16.42
C PRO A 42 12.96 7.91 17.08
N LYS A 43 11.85 8.56 16.77
CA LYS A 43 11.45 9.86 17.30
C LYS A 43 9.94 10.02 17.16
N GLU A 44 9.31 10.63 18.13
CA GLU A 44 7.93 11.07 18.01
C GLU A 44 7.85 12.33 17.16
N ILE A 45 6.96 12.34 16.19
CA ILE A 45 6.65 13.50 15.36
C ILE A 45 5.14 13.70 15.31
N LYS A 46 4.70 14.93 15.24
CA LYS A 46 3.29 15.24 14.96
C LYS A 46 3.00 14.84 13.52
N ASN A 47 1.99 14.02 13.35
CA ASN A 47 1.50 13.59 12.04
C ASN A 47 -0.02 13.43 12.16
N GLU A 48 -0.77 14.23 11.43
CA GLU A 48 -2.25 14.20 11.44
C GLU A 48 -2.82 12.81 11.14
N ARG A 49 -2.09 12.00 10.37
CA ARG A 49 -2.47 10.62 10.06
C ARG A 49 -2.36 9.66 11.25
N LEU A 50 -1.83 10.13 12.39
CA LEU A 50 -1.73 9.42 13.67
C LEU A 50 -2.75 9.92 14.70
N SER A 51 -3.71 10.76 14.32
CA SER A 51 -4.76 11.30 15.23
C SER A 51 -5.55 10.20 15.94
N PHE A 52 -5.61 8.99 15.39
CA PHE A 52 -6.25 7.84 16.04
C PHE A 52 -5.57 7.40 17.34
N LEU A 53 -4.31 7.80 17.59
CA LEU A 53 -3.60 7.55 18.85
C LEU A 53 -4.04 8.50 19.96
N GLU A 54 -4.60 9.66 19.61
CA GLU A 54 -4.96 10.68 20.58
C GLU A 54 -6.15 10.21 21.47
N ASN A 55 -6.04 10.52 22.76
CA ASN A 55 -7.09 10.24 23.75
C ASN A 55 -7.46 8.76 23.96
N LYS A 56 -6.60 7.81 23.53
CA LYS A 56 -6.82 6.38 23.74
C LYS A 56 -5.79 5.79 24.68
N LYS A 57 -6.25 5.21 25.79
CA LYS A 57 -5.41 4.72 26.90
C LYS A 57 -4.63 3.44 26.62
N HIS A 58 -4.90 2.75 25.52
CA HIS A 58 -4.26 1.48 25.16
C HIS A 58 -3.10 1.61 24.17
N TYR A 59 -2.75 2.83 23.73
CA TYR A 59 -1.58 3.08 22.90
C TYR A 59 -0.46 3.73 23.70
N TYR A 60 0.75 3.18 23.56
CA TYR A 60 1.96 3.65 24.22
C TYR A 60 3.04 3.88 23.17
N THR A 61 3.58 5.11 23.08
CA THR A 61 4.67 5.41 22.16
C THR A 61 5.99 5.40 22.89
N HIS A 62 6.98 4.73 22.30
CA HIS A 62 8.33 4.59 22.84
C HIS A 62 9.36 5.10 21.83
N SER A 63 10.29 5.90 22.34
CA SER A 63 11.46 6.38 21.58
C SER A 63 12.72 6.25 22.41
N PRO A 64 13.92 6.14 21.81
CA PRO A 64 15.15 6.00 22.54
C PRO A 64 15.40 7.21 23.45
N LYS A 65 15.72 6.97 24.73
CA LYS A 65 15.94 8.01 25.74
C LYS A 65 17.39 8.53 25.72
N ALA A 66 18.36 7.64 25.53
CA ALA A 66 19.77 7.98 25.53
C ALA A 66 20.16 8.82 24.28
N TRP A 67 20.99 9.82 24.47
CA TRP A 67 21.46 10.69 23.37
C TRP A 67 22.10 9.89 22.22
N PHE A 68 22.95 8.93 22.54
CA PHE A 68 23.59 8.04 21.56
C PHE A 68 22.57 7.29 20.70
N ASP A 69 21.54 6.72 21.33
CA ASP A 69 20.52 5.93 20.64
C ASP A 69 19.56 6.79 19.79
N ARG A 70 19.38 8.06 20.16
CA ARG A 70 18.69 9.06 19.33
C ARG A 70 19.48 9.40 18.07
N THR A 71 20.78 9.60 18.22
CA THR A 71 21.69 9.94 17.12
C THR A 71 21.87 8.75 16.16
N PHE A 72 22.02 7.54 16.70
CA PHE A 72 22.18 6.30 15.95
C PHE A 72 20.90 5.44 16.01
N SER A 73 19.75 6.03 15.73
CA SER A 73 18.46 5.40 15.90
C SER A 73 18.26 4.14 15.03
N SER A 74 18.97 4.03 13.90
CA SER A 74 18.99 2.81 13.09
C SER A 74 19.66 1.66 13.84
N LEU A 75 20.75 1.93 14.55
CA LEU A 75 21.46 0.93 15.36
C LEU A 75 20.61 0.52 16.57
N TRP A 76 20.00 1.49 17.25
CA TRP A 76 19.05 1.21 18.34
C TRP A 76 17.96 0.26 17.88
N ARG A 77 17.27 0.56 16.78
CA ARG A 77 16.18 -0.25 16.24
C ARG A 77 16.63 -1.66 15.84
N THR A 78 17.84 -1.77 15.30
CA THR A 78 18.35 -3.05 14.80
C THR A 78 18.90 -3.94 15.90
N ILE A 79 19.54 -3.40 16.94
CA ILE A 79 20.30 -4.18 17.93
C ILE A 79 19.72 -4.03 19.34
N LYS A 80 19.42 -2.79 19.79
CA LYS A 80 19.08 -2.53 21.19
C LYS A 80 17.59 -2.66 21.48
N LEU A 81 16.72 -2.47 20.49
CA LEU A 81 15.26 -2.46 20.66
C LEU A 81 14.76 -3.71 21.40
N LYS A 82 15.32 -4.90 21.14
CA LYS A 82 14.94 -6.12 21.85
C LYS A 82 15.03 -6.01 23.37
N ASN A 83 15.99 -5.24 23.90
CA ASN A 83 16.15 -5.07 25.34
C ASN A 83 15.04 -4.18 25.92
N ASP A 84 14.63 -3.14 25.15
CA ASP A 84 13.50 -2.29 25.55
C ASP A 84 12.19 -3.10 25.51
N LEU A 85 11.99 -3.93 24.49
CA LEU A 85 10.83 -4.84 24.38
C LEU A 85 10.73 -5.78 25.59
N VAL A 86 11.82 -6.41 25.99
CA VAL A 86 11.87 -7.28 27.17
C VAL A 86 11.57 -6.50 28.43
N LYS A 87 12.16 -5.31 28.60
CA LYS A 87 11.95 -4.43 29.77
C LYS A 87 10.50 -3.98 29.89
N ASP A 88 9.84 -3.68 28.76
CA ASP A 88 8.45 -3.21 28.72
C ASP A 88 7.45 -4.38 28.85
N GLY A 89 7.93 -5.63 28.91
CA GLY A 89 7.13 -6.84 29.05
C GLY A 89 6.28 -7.16 27.84
N ILE A 90 6.81 -6.88 26.65
CA ILE A 90 6.13 -7.17 25.38
C ILE A 90 6.00 -8.67 25.20
N SER A 91 4.79 -9.14 24.95
CA SER A 91 4.52 -10.56 24.67
C SER A 91 4.69 -10.92 23.19
N HIS A 92 4.29 -10.02 22.29
CA HIS A 92 4.38 -10.22 20.84
C HIS A 92 4.96 -8.97 20.19
N PHE A 93 5.86 -9.16 19.24
CA PHE A 93 6.46 -8.07 18.47
C PHE A 93 6.23 -8.25 16.97
N HIS A 94 5.66 -7.23 16.33
CA HIS A 94 5.40 -7.24 14.90
C HIS A 94 6.29 -6.23 14.15
N GLY A 95 7.19 -6.74 13.33
CA GLY A 95 7.94 -5.96 12.34
C GLY A 95 7.07 -5.65 11.14
N LEU A 96 6.47 -4.47 11.12
CA LEU A 96 5.48 -4.07 10.10
C LEU A 96 6.05 -3.88 8.69
N SER A 97 7.38 -3.95 8.51
CA SER A 97 8.02 -3.59 7.25
C SER A 97 9.37 -4.29 7.09
N HIS A 98 9.32 -5.58 6.79
CA HIS A 98 10.46 -6.43 6.39
C HIS A 98 11.60 -6.62 7.41
N GLU A 99 11.53 -6.07 8.61
CA GLU A 99 12.65 -6.05 9.55
C GLU A 99 12.23 -6.52 10.94
N LEU A 100 13.11 -7.28 11.60
CA LEU A 100 13.06 -7.62 13.03
C LEU A 100 14.40 -7.24 13.71
N PRO A 101 14.41 -6.90 15.01
CA PRO A 101 15.65 -6.64 15.75
C PRO A 101 16.54 -7.88 15.82
N TYR A 102 17.86 -7.69 15.66
CA TYR A 102 18.82 -8.78 15.77
C TYR A 102 18.80 -9.42 17.16
N GLY A 103 18.69 -10.75 17.18
CA GLY A 103 18.74 -11.54 18.39
C GLY A 103 17.43 -11.52 19.20
N ILE A 104 16.32 -11.05 18.63
CA ILE A 104 14.99 -11.11 19.29
C ILE A 104 14.52 -12.56 19.50
N GLN A 105 14.92 -13.48 18.63
CA GLN A 105 14.65 -14.91 18.77
C GLN A 105 15.27 -15.56 20.03
N ASN A 106 16.20 -14.87 20.70
CA ASN A 106 16.78 -15.30 21.97
C ASN A 106 16.00 -14.78 23.19
N THR A 107 14.79 -14.25 22.99
CA THR A 107 13.87 -13.79 24.03
C THR A 107 12.60 -14.63 24.03
N ASN A 108 11.74 -14.46 25.02
CA ASN A 108 10.44 -15.15 25.07
C ASN A 108 9.35 -14.39 24.27
N ILE A 109 9.72 -13.37 23.49
CA ILE A 109 8.79 -12.55 22.71
C ILE A 109 8.42 -13.30 21.44
N LYS A 110 7.14 -13.50 21.20
CA LYS A 110 6.63 -14.04 19.94
C LYS A 110 6.77 -13.02 18.83
N THR A 111 7.20 -13.44 17.66
CA THR A 111 7.60 -12.53 16.59
C THR A 111 6.82 -12.74 15.31
N VAL A 112 6.33 -11.64 14.76
CA VAL A 112 5.69 -11.59 13.44
C VAL A 112 6.42 -10.60 12.56
N VAL A 113 6.56 -10.88 11.28
CA VAL A 113 7.06 -9.91 10.29
C VAL A 113 6.16 -9.84 9.08
N SER A 114 5.79 -8.61 8.65
CA SER A 114 5.10 -8.40 7.38
C SER A 114 6.09 -8.19 6.26
N ILE A 115 5.91 -8.96 5.19
CA ILE A 115 6.65 -8.85 3.92
C ILE A 115 5.67 -8.32 2.87
N HIS A 116 5.99 -7.13 2.34
CA HIS A 116 5.13 -6.44 1.38
C HIS A 116 5.38 -6.87 -0.06
N ASP A 117 6.63 -7.12 -0.40
CA ASP A 117 7.06 -7.60 -1.70
C ASP A 117 8.51 -8.11 -1.64
N LEU A 118 8.95 -8.75 -2.69
CA LEU A 118 10.36 -9.06 -2.95
C LEU A 118 10.78 -8.51 -4.33
N ILE A 119 10.26 -7.33 -4.70
CA ILE A 119 10.57 -6.65 -5.96
C ILE A 119 12.07 -6.47 -6.15
N ALA A 120 12.80 -6.15 -5.08
CA ALA A 120 14.23 -5.97 -5.11
C ALA A 120 15.01 -7.22 -5.57
N ILE A 121 14.43 -8.41 -5.46
CA ILE A 121 14.99 -9.67 -5.98
C ILE A 121 14.51 -9.91 -7.41
N ARG A 122 13.19 -9.78 -7.68
CA ARG A 122 12.61 -10.03 -9.01
C ARG A 122 13.07 -9.05 -10.07
N TYR A 123 13.19 -7.78 -9.71
CA TYR A 123 13.46 -6.65 -10.61
C TYR A 123 14.61 -5.80 -10.06
N PRO A 124 15.83 -6.34 -10.00
CA PRO A 124 16.99 -5.69 -9.40
C PRO A 124 17.36 -4.37 -10.08
N GLN A 125 16.96 -4.17 -11.33
CA GLN A 125 17.21 -2.95 -12.12
C GLN A 125 16.52 -1.71 -11.56
N TYR A 126 15.46 -1.86 -10.79
CA TYR A 126 14.74 -0.72 -10.18
C TYR A 126 15.38 -0.21 -8.88
N PHE A 127 16.46 -0.87 -8.41
CA PHE A 127 17.08 -0.56 -7.12
C PHE A 127 18.58 -0.32 -7.24
N LYS A 128 19.10 0.61 -6.44
CA LYS A 128 20.55 0.74 -6.27
C LYS A 128 21.10 -0.53 -5.60
N LYS A 129 22.26 -1.02 -6.07
CA LYS A 129 22.86 -2.27 -5.60
C LYS A 129 23.01 -2.35 -4.07
N ALA A 130 23.48 -1.27 -3.43
CA ALA A 130 23.67 -1.24 -1.99
C ALA A 130 22.34 -1.34 -1.21
N ASP A 131 21.32 -0.57 -1.63
CA ASP A 131 20.00 -0.57 -1.01
C ASP A 131 19.35 -1.96 -1.15
N ARG A 132 19.45 -2.56 -2.34
CA ARG A 132 18.96 -3.90 -2.64
C ARG A 132 19.58 -4.96 -1.73
N ILE A 133 20.92 -4.98 -1.61
CA ILE A 133 21.62 -5.97 -0.77
C ILE A 133 21.20 -5.83 0.69
N SER A 134 21.13 -4.60 1.20
CA SER A 134 20.70 -4.35 2.58
C SER A 134 19.26 -4.80 2.80
N TYR A 135 18.35 -4.45 1.89
CA TYR A 135 16.94 -4.84 1.94
C TYR A 135 16.78 -6.37 1.96
N VAL A 136 17.39 -7.07 1.00
CA VAL A 136 17.29 -8.53 0.87
C VAL A 136 17.82 -9.25 2.10
N LYS A 137 19.01 -8.85 2.60
CA LYS A 137 19.59 -9.47 3.80
C LYS A 137 18.73 -9.29 5.05
N LYS A 138 18.16 -8.11 5.25
CA LYS A 138 17.29 -7.84 6.41
C LYS A 138 15.97 -8.59 6.32
N SER A 139 15.34 -8.62 5.14
CA SER A 139 14.10 -9.36 4.92
C SER A 139 14.29 -10.86 5.10
N GLN A 140 15.38 -11.40 4.54
CA GLN A 140 15.72 -12.81 4.69
C GLN A 140 15.95 -13.18 6.14
N TYR A 141 16.77 -12.40 6.86
CA TYR A 141 17.01 -12.61 8.28
C TYR A 141 15.70 -12.59 9.09
N ALA A 142 14.85 -11.57 8.86
CA ALA A 142 13.57 -11.46 9.56
C ALA A 142 12.65 -12.67 9.29
N CYS A 143 12.58 -13.14 8.04
CA CYS A 143 11.81 -14.33 7.69
C CYS A 143 12.35 -15.60 8.37
N GLN A 144 13.68 -15.74 8.47
CA GLN A 144 14.31 -16.90 9.11
C GLN A 144 13.97 -16.99 10.61
N ILE A 145 14.03 -15.85 11.33
CA ILE A 145 13.90 -15.82 12.79
C ILE A 145 12.48 -15.61 13.30
N ALA A 146 11.56 -15.07 12.49
CA ALA A 146 10.18 -14.85 12.90
C ALA A 146 9.47 -16.17 13.27
N ASP A 147 8.55 -16.15 14.25
CA ASP A 147 7.66 -17.29 14.53
C ASP A 147 6.62 -17.42 13.41
N LYS A 148 6.05 -16.29 12.94
CA LYS A 148 5.15 -16.26 11.78
C LYS A 148 5.48 -15.10 10.85
N ILE A 149 5.18 -15.28 9.57
CA ILE A 149 5.37 -14.31 8.51
C ILE A 149 4.02 -13.97 7.91
N ILE A 150 3.71 -12.69 7.80
CA ILE A 150 2.57 -12.20 7.03
C ILE A 150 3.07 -11.85 5.63
N ALA A 151 2.55 -12.54 4.62
CA ALA A 151 2.66 -12.14 3.24
C ALA A 151 1.40 -11.33 2.86
N VAL A 152 1.58 -10.16 2.24
CA VAL A 152 0.44 -9.29 1.88
C VAL A 152 -0.33 -9.76 0.66
N SER A 153 0.14 -10.80 -0.02
CA SER A 153 -0.49 -11.46 -1.17
C SER A 153 0.02 -12.89 -1.32
N GLN A 154 -0.71 -13.71 -2.07
CA GLN A 154 -0.27 -15.04 -2.45
C GLN A 154 1.04 -15.00 -3.26
N GLN A 155 1.15 -14.04 -4.17
CA GLN A 155 2.39 -13.80 -4.92
C GLN A 155 3.59 -13.54 -3.99
N THR A 156 3.40 -12.72 -2.94
CA THR A 156 4.46 -12.45 -1.96
C THR A 156 4.81 -13.71 -1.15
N LYS A 157 3.82 -14.55 -0.79
CA LYS A 157 4.06 -15.84 -0.15
C LYS A 157 4.92 -16.76 -1.02
N GLU A 158 4.57 -16.89 -2.29
CA GLU A 158 5.34 -17.69 -3.25
C GLU A 158 6.79 -17.18 -3.41
N ASP A 159 6.96 -15.85 -3.42
CA ASP A 159 8.29 -15.23 -3.47
C ASP A 159 9.14 -15.54 -2.23
N ILE A 160 8.54 -15.49 -1.04
CA ILE A 160 9.23 -15.83 0.22
C ILE A 160 9.69 -17.29 0.20
N ILE A 161 8.82 -18.21 -0.18
CA ILE A 161 9.18 -19.64 -0.32
C ILE A 161 10.32 -19.78 -1.32
N ARG A 162 10.15 -19.22 -2.52
CA ARG A 162 11.09 -19.38 -3.62
C ARG A 162 12.48 -18.79 -3.36
N PHE A 163 12.54 -17.56 -2.82
CA PHE A 163 13.79 -16.81 -2.73
C PHE A 163 14.49 -16.94 -1.38
N PHE A 164 13.75 -17.22 -0.32
CA PHE A 164 14.31 -17.33 1.02
C PHE A 164 14.30 -18.76 1.56
N ASN A 165 13.67 -19.70 0.84
CA ASN A 165 13.52 -21.10 1.24
C ASN A 165 12.90 -21.25 2.64
N ILE A 166 11.79 -20.53 2.85
CA ILE A 166 11.01 -20.59 4.10
C ILE A 166 9.89 -21.61 3.93
N GLU A 167 9.66 -22.40 4.98
CA GLU A 167 8.57 -23.38 5.02
C GLU A 167 7.19 -22.69 4.90
N GLU A 168 6.29 -23.32 4.16
CA GLU A 168 4.99 -22.74 3.82
C GLU A 168 4.10 -22.49 5.03
N ASP A 169 4.14 -23.38 6.03
CA ASP A 169 3.34 -23.31 7.26
C ASP A 169 3.70 -22.13 8.17
N LYS A 170 4.90 -21.56 7.97
CA LYS A 170 5.37 -20.33 8.64
C LYS A 170 4.74 -19.07 8.07
N ILE A 171 4.15 -19.14 6.86
CA ILE A 171 3.71 -17.98 6.10
C ILE A 171 2.19 -17.95 6.00
N GLU A 172 1.58 -16.91 6.52
CA GLU A 172 0.15 -16.65 6.38
C GLU A 172 -0.10 -15.48 5.43
N VAL A 173 -1.07 -15.63 4.53
CA VAL A 173 -1.50 -14.54 3.66
C VAL A 173 -2.57 -13.73 4.37
N ILE A 174 -2.20 -12.52 4.80
CA ILE A 174 -3.14 -11.55 5.35
C ILE A 174 -3.10 -10.31 4.47
N TYR A 175 -4.18 -10.10 3.73
CA TYR A 175 -4.30 -8.99 2.82
C TYR A 175 -4.30 -7.64 3.52
N GLN A 176 -3.99 -6.60 2.76
CA GLN A 176 -4.11 -5.22 3.21
C GLN A 176 -5.55 -4.74 3.01
N GLY A 177 -6.04 -3.94 3.94
CA GLY A 177 -7.23 -3.13 3.75
C GLY A 177 -6.89 -1.79 3.09
N CYS A 178 -7.89 -0.95 2.90
CA CYS A 178 -7.68 0.44 2.53
C CYS A 178 -8.32 1.38 3.56
N ASN A 179 -7.88 2.63 3.55
CA ASN A 179 -8.37 3.61 4.51
C ASN A 179 -9.90 3.78 4.37
N LYS A 180 -10.58 3.86 5.52
CA LYS A 180 -12.03 3.97 5.61
C LYS A 180 -12.63 5.10 4.76
N VAL A 181 -11.88 6.16 4.53
CA VAL A 181 -12.32 7.31 3.71
C VAL A 181 -12.69 6.92 2.27
N PHE A 182 -12.10 5.86 1.72
CA PHE A 182 -12.44 5.33 0.38
C PHE A 182 -13.69 4.45 0.40
N GLN A 183 -14.08 3.96 1.59
CA GLN A 183 -15.28 3.15 1.80
C GLN A 183 -16.53 4.00 2.03
N GLU A 184 -16.36 5.30 2.30
CA GLU A 184 -17.42 6.26 2.59
C GLU A 184 -17.69 7.16 1.38
N GLU A 185 -18.97 7.34 1.05
CA GLU A 185 -19.38 8.26 -0.01
C GLU A 185 -19.12 9.72 0.43
N GLN A 186 -18.37 10.46 -0.39
CA GLN A 186 -18.12 11.88 -0.16
C GLN A 186 -19.33 12.71 -0.61
N SER A 187 -19.66 13.79 0.13
CA SER A 187 -20.80 14.61 -0.22
C SER A 187 -20.65 15.26 -1.61
N ALA A 188 -21.78 15.50 -2.28
CA ALA A 188 -21.80 16.15 -3.60
C ALA A 188 -21.09 17.50 -3.59
N ASP A 189 -21.33 18.31 -2.55
CA ASP A 189 -20.69 19.63 -2.40
C ASP A 189 -19.18 19.52 -2.23
N PHE A 190 -18.70 18.54 -1.46
CA PHE A 190 -17.27 18.32 -1.30
C PHE A 190 -16.63 17.84 -2.61
N LYS A 191 -17.27 16.91 -3.33
CA LYS A 191 -16.81 16.47 -4.67
C LYS A 191 -16.73 17.65 -5.65
N ALA A 192 -17.76 18.51 -5.68
CA ALA A 192 -17.78 19.71 -6.51
C ALA A 192 -16.68 20.72 -6.11
N SER A 193 -16.44 20.92 -4.82
CA SER A 193 -15.36 21.80 -4.33
C SER A 193 -13.98 21.29 -4.73
N VAL A 194 -13.74 19.97 -4.64
CA VAL A 194 -12.49 19.31 -5.08
C VAL A 194 -12.33 19.45 -6.58
N SER A 195 -13.39 19.26 -7.37
CA SER A 195 -13.34 19.42 -8.82
C SER A 195 -12.98 20.85 -9.21
N THR A 196 -13.57 21.84 -8.55
CA THR A 196 -13.26 23.27 -8.78
C THR A 196 -11.83 23.59 -8.37
N LYS A 197 -11.43 23.21 -7.16
CA LYS A 197 -10.08 23.44 -6.63
C LYS A 197 -8.99 22.91 -7.53
N HIS A 198 -9.17 21.68 -8.00
CA HIS A 198 -8.17 20.99 -8.83
C HIS A 198 -8.49 21.10 -10.33
N GLN A 199 -9.53 21.84 -10.73
CA GLN A 199 -9.97 21.99 -12.13
C GLN A 199 -10.07 20.63 -12.82
N LEU A 200 -10.78 19.68 -12.21
CA LEU A 200 -10.93 18.34 -12.75
C LEU A 200 -11.82 18.35 -14.01
N PRO A 201 -11.51 17.53 -15.00
CA PRO A 201 -12.40 17.33 -16.14
C PRO A 201 -13.73 16.69 -15.69
N LYS A 202 -14.80 16.90 -16.47
CA LYS A 202 -16.10 16.26 -16.19
C LYS A 202 -16.08 14.75 -16.32
N LYS A 203 -15.25 14.22 -17.22
CA LYS A 203 -15.01 12.79 -17.45
C LYS A 203 -13.52 12.55 -17.54
N TYR A 204 -13.02 11.58 -16.81
CA TYR A 204 -11.58 11.27 -16.84
C TYR A 204 -11.25 9.85 -16.42
N LEU A 205 -10.18 9.36 -16.99
CA LEU A 205 -9.46 8.18 -16.52
C LEU A 205 -8.60 8.55 -15.32
N LEU A 206 -8.41 7.64 -14.40
CA LEU A 206 -7.60 7.87 -13.20
C LEU A 206 -6.39 6.95 -13.17
N TYR A 207 -5.24 7.50 -12.86
CA TYR A 207 -4.03 6.76 -12.53
C TYR A 207 -3.53 7.21 -11.14
N VAL A 208 -3.20 6.26 -10.26
CA VAL A 208 -2.73 6.56 -8.90
C VAL A 208 -1.46 5.78 -8.57
N GLY A 209 -0.43 6.50 -8.14
CA GLY A 209 0.81 5.91 -7.66
C GLY A 209 2.04 6.77 -7.91
N THR A 210 3.16 6.39 -7.30
CA THR A 210 4.46 7.02 -7.57
C THR A 210 4.76 6.95 -9.07
N ILE A 211 5.15 8.06 -9.67
CA ILE A 211 5.50 8.08 -11.10
C ILE A 211 6.91 7.53 -11.26
N GLU A 212 6.98 6.20 -11.48
CA GLU A 212 8.20 5.41 -11.64
C GLU A 212 8.01 4.35 -12.73
N GLU A 213 9.11 3.85 -13.28
CA GLU A 213 9.10 2.96 -14.45
C GLU A 213 8.25 1.71 -14.23
N ARG A 214 8.35 1.09 -13.07
CA ARG A 214 7.59 -0.10 -12.69
C ARG A 214 6.07 0.10 -12.74
N LYS A 215 5.59 1.33 -12.46
CA LYS A 215 4.15 1.67 -12.47
C LYS A 215 3.62 2.07 -13.84
N ASN A 216 4.49 2.16 -14.85
CA ASN A 216 4.17 2.13 -16.28
C ASN A 216 3.21 3.24 -16.79
N LEU A 217 3.28 4.43 -16.19
CA LEU A 217 2.50 5.57 -16.69
C LEU A 217 2.80 5.88 -18.17
N TYR A 218 4.04 5.67 -18.60
CA TYR A 218 4.48 6.00 -19.97
C TYR A 218 3.70 5.23 -21.04
N ASN A 219 3.43 3.92 -20.86
CA ASN A 219 2.62 3.17 -21.81
C ASN A 219 1.15 3.62 -21.81
N LEU A 220 0.60 4.02 -20.63
CA LEU A 220 -0.72 4.63 -20.58
C LEU A 220 -0.77 5.95 -21.39
N LEU A 221 0.26 6.79 -21.29
CA LEU A 221 0.34 8.02 -22.09
C LEU A 221 0.43 7.72 -23.59
N ARG A 222 1.18 6.68 -23.99
CA ARG A 222 1.24 6.22 -25.39
C ARG A 222 -0.14 5.76 -25.90
N CYS A 223 -0.85 5.00 -25.07
CA CYS A 223 -2.23 4.59 -25.36
C CYS A 223 -3.14 5.82 -25.55
N LEU A 224 -3.08 6.78 -24.63
CA LEU A 224 -3.91 7.98 -24.69
C LEU A 224 -3.56 8.93 -25.85
N LYS A 225 -2.35 8.87 -26.41
CA LYS A 225 -2.03 9.59 -27.64
C LYS A 225 -2.97 9.20 -28.77
N GLU A 226 -3.40 7.93 -28.83
CA GLU A 226 -4.31 7.39 -29.84
C GLU A 226 -5.81 7.54 -29.45
N LEU A 227 -6.09 8.05 -28.26
CA LEU A 227 -7.44 8.28 -27.74
C LEU A 227 -7.62 9.78 -27.44
N PRO A 228 -7.79 10.66 -28.43
CA PRO A 228 -7.78 12.12 -28.25
C PRO A 228 -8.92 12.65 -27.38
N ASP A 229 -10.04 11.96 -27.32
CA ASP A 229 -11.24 12.37 -26.57
C ASP A 229 -11.16 12.04 -25.07
N TYR A 230 -10.16 11.26 -24.65
CA TYR A 230 -10.02 10.86 -23.24
C TYR A 230 -9.08 11.81 -22.48
N GLN A 231 -9.48 12.14 -21.26
CA GLN A 231 -8.70 12.94 -20.32
C GLN A 231 -8.17 12.02 -19.20
N LEU A 232 -7.02 12.36 -18.64
CA LEU A 232 -6.39 11.60 -17.57
C LEU A 232 -6.05 12.50 -16.38
N VAL A 233 -6.46 12.05 -15.20
CA VAL A 233 -5.99 12.59 -13.92
C VAL A 233 -4.97 11.59 -13.35
N VAL A 234 -3.77 12.07 -13.08
CA VAL A 234 -2.67 11.33 -12.48
C VAL A 234 -2.49 11.84 -11.05
N ILE A 235 -2.65 10.97 -10.06
CA ILE A 235 -2.32 11.29 -8.67
C ILE A 235 -0.98 10.64 -8.35
N GLY A 236 0.04 11.46 -8.18
CA GLY A 236 1.37 10.97 -7.83
C GLY A 236 2.50 11.96 -8.08
N ASN A 237 3.66 11.59 -7.59
CA ASN A 237 4.88 12.34 -7.82
C ASN A 237 6.01 11.37 -8.18
N GLY A 238 7.11 11.90 -8.72
CA GLY A 238 8.24 11.09 -9.18
C GLY A 238 9.47 11.95 -9.44
N LYS A 239 10.51 11.32 -9.95
CA LYS A 239 11.79 11.96 -10.28
C LYS A 239 12.05 11.87 -11.80
N ALA A 240 13.18 11.32 -12.21
CA ALA A 240 13.60 11.25 -13.62
C ALA A 240 12.55 10.64 -14.56
N TYR A 241 11.87 9.58 -14.14
CA TYR A 241 10.82 8.97 -14.96
C TYR A 241 9.60 9.89 -15.14
N LYS A 242 9.28 10.72 -14.14
CA LYS A 242 8.24 11.76 -14.27
C LYS A 242 8.61 12.75 -15.36
N ASN A 243 9.87 13.20 -15.43
CA ASN A 243 10.33 14.11 -16.49
C ASN A 243 10.17 13.49 -17.88
N LYS A 244 10.55 12.21 -18.06
CA LYS A 244 10.30 11.47 -19.31
C LYS A 244 8.82 11.46 -19.69
N CYS A 245 7.92 11.30 -18.73
CA CYS A 245 6.48 11.36 -18.99
C CYS A 245 6.02 12.78 -19.37
N LEU A 246 6.53 13.81 -18.70
CA LEU A 246 6.23 15.21 -19.02
C LEU A 246 6.74 15.62 -20.41
N ASP A 247 7.94 15.20 -20.77
CA ASP A 247 8.51 15.44 -22.10
C ASP A 247 7.60 14.82 -23.18
N PHE A 248 7.17 13.58 -22.99
CA PHE A 248 6.23 12.91 -23.91
C PHE A 248 4.88 13.65 -24.03
N ILE A 249 4.33 14.13 -22.90
CA ILE A 249 3.09 14.93 -22.88
C ILE A 249 3.26 16.21 -23.70
N ASN A 250 4.38 16.93 -23.51
CA ASN A 250 4.68 18.18 -24.21
C ASN A 250 4.90 17.97 -25.72
N GLU A 251 5.74 17.01 -26.10
CA GLU A 251 6.03 16.68 -27.50
C GLU A 251 4.79 16.29 -28.29
N ASN A 252 3.84 15.60 -27.63
CA ASN A 252 2.58 15.17 -28.25
C ASN A 252 1.41 16.13 -28.02
N LYS A 253 1.64 17.34 -27.46
CA LYS A 253 0.64 18.38 -27.23
C LYS A 253 -0.57 17.91 -26.39
N MET A 254 -0.32 17.09 -25.37
CA MET A 254 -1.35 16.49 -24.52
C MET A 254 -1.62 17.28 -23.23
N ASN A 255 -0.98 18.43 -23.01
CA ASN A 255 -1.02 19.19 -21.75
C ASN A 255 -2.44 19.58 -21.30
N ASN A 256 -3.34 19.85 -22.25
CA ASN A 256 -4.71 20.27 -21.96
C ASN A 256 -5.64 19.12 -21.51
N ARG A 257 -5.19 17.86 -21.61
CA ARG A 257 -6.00 16.68 -21.26
C ARG A 257 -5.33 15.72 -20.27
N ILE A 258 -4.11 16.01 -19.86
CA ILE A 258 -3.42 15.25 -18.81
C ILE A 258 -3.18 16.16 -17.60
N LYS A 259 -3.74 15.82 -16.46
CA LYS A 259 -3.57 16.57 -15.22
C LYS A 259 -2.82 15.74 -14.18
N ILE A 260 -1.71 16.27 -13.65
CA ILE A 260 -0.90 15.61 -12.63
C ILE A 260 -1.10 16.35 -11.30
N LEU A 261 -1.53 15.63 -10.29
CA LEU A 261 -1.80 16.12 -8.94
C LEU A 261 -0.89 15.43 -7.92
N SER A 262 -0.47 16.18 -6.90
CA SER A 262 0.26 15.66 -5.74
C SER A 262 -0.22 16.35 -4.45
N ASP A 263 0.24 15.86 -3.32
CA ASP A 263 0.02 16.47 -2.00
C ASP A 263 -1.46 16.64 -1.62
N LEU A 264 -2.28 15.66 -2.00
CA LEU A 264 -3.70 15.61 -1.71
C LEU A 264 -3.96 15.00 -0.33
N SER A 265 -4.99 15.48 0.35
CA SER A 265 -5.55 14.79 1.51
C SER A 265 -6.24 13.48 1.08
N LEU A 266 -6.40 12.53 2.01
CA LEU A 266 -7.09 11.27 1.72
C LEU A 266 -8.55 11.50 1.30
N LYS A 267 -9.23 12.52 1.88
CA LYS A 267 -10.60 12.88 1.48
C LYS A 267 -10.66 13.42 0.06
N GLU A 268 -9.72 14.27 -0.34
CA GLU A 268 -9.65 14.75 -1.72
C GLU A 268 -9.36 13.61 -2.70
N MET A 269 -8.46 12.68 -2.32
CA MET A 269 -8.21 11.48 -3.13
C MET A 269 -9.49 10.66 -3.31
N ALA A 270 -10.23 10.36 -2.23
CA ALA A 270 -11.48 9.63 -2.31
C ALA A 270 -12.51 10.33 -3.20
N ALA A 271 -12.64 11.67 -3.08
CA ALA A 271 -13.52 12.45 -3.94
C ALA A 271 -13.12 12.41 -5.43
N ILE A 272 -11.81 12.36 -5.72
CA ILE A 272 -11.31 12.21 -7.10
C ILE A 272 -11.56 10.80 -7.62
N TYR A 273 -11.33 9.76 -6.82
CA TYR A 273 -11.69 8.39 -7.22
C TYR A 273 -13.18 8.29 -7.56
N GLN A 274 -14.07 8.73 -6.66
CA GLN A 274 -15.53 8.60 -6.82
C GLN A 274 -16.11 9.36 -8.03
N GLN A 275 -15.34 10.23 -8.67
CA GLN A 275 -15.72 10.97 -9.87
C GLN A 275 -15.03 10.45 -11.14
N ALA A 276 -14.14 9.47 -11.02
CA ALA A 276 -13.43 8.89 -12.16
C ALA A 276 -14.31 7.93 -12.95
N ASP A 277 -14.11 7.88 -14.26
CA ASP A 277 -14.81 6.94 -15.13
C ASP A 277 -14.23 5.53 -15.03
N ILE A 278 -12.90 5.41 -15.09
CA ILE A 278 -12.15 4.15 -15.05
C ILE A 278 -10.81 4.42 -14.38
N MET A 279 -10.39 3.54 -13.49
CA MET A 279 -9.05 3.55 -12.94
C MET A 279 -8.15 2.61 -13.74
N ILE A 280 -6.96 3.09 -14.14
CA ILE A 280 -5.99 2.32 -14.90
C ILE A 280 -4.71 2.17 -14.08
N TYR A 281 -4.37 0.92 -13.76
CA TYR A 281 -3.23 0.57 -12.93
C TYR A 281 -2.32 -0.45 -13.64
N PRO A 282 -1.56 -0.02 -14.66
CA PRO A 282 -0.84 -0.91 -15.57
C PRO A 282 0.56 -1.25 -15.06
N SER A 283 0.72 -1.39 -13.75
CA SER A 283 2.01 -1.70 -13.11
C SER A 283 2.56 -3.04 -13.59
N PHE A 284 3.87 -3.13 -13.80
CA PHE A 284 4.53 -4.39 -14.14
C PHE A 284 4.56 -5.36 -12.97
N PHE A 285 4.67 -4.87 -11.76
CA PHE A 285 4.68 -5.68 -10.54
C PHE A 285 4.31 -4.86 -9.31
N GLU A 286 3.58 -5.47 -8.39
CA GLU A 286 3.22 -4.93 -7.07
C GLU A 286 3.30 -6.04 -6.01
N GLY A 287 3.32 -5.63 -4.73
CA GLY A 287 3.16 -6.56 -3.63
C GLY A 287 1.70 -6.91 -3.34
N PHE A 288 0.79 -5.94 -3.57
CA PHE A 288 -0.66 -6.15 -3.44
C PHE A 288 -1.47 -5.31 -4.44
N GLY A 289 -1.39 -3.98 -4.36
CA GLY A 289 -2.15 -3.09 -5.25
C GLY A 289 -3.30 -2.37 -4.56
N ILE A 290 -3.03 -1.72 -3.41
CA ILE A 290 -4.03 -0.94 -2.65
C ILE A 290 -4.86 0.01 -3.54
N PRO A 291 -4.30 0.74 -4.53
CA PRO A 291 -5.09 1.61 -5.40
C PRO A 291 -6.22 0.90 -6.15
N ILE A 292 -6.04 -0.39 -6.48
CA ILE A 292 -7.11 -1.20 -7.07
C ILE A 292 -8.27 -1.33 -6.08
N LEU A 293 -7.97 -1.68 -4.84
CA LEU A 293 -8.96 -1.84 -3.78
C LEU A 293 -9.67 -0.52 -3.46
N GLU A 294 -8.91 0.59 -3.37
CA GLU A 294 -9.46 1.95 -3.21
C GLU A 294 -10.48 2.28 -4.30
N SER A 295 -10.14 1.92 -5.56
CA SER A 295 -11.02 2.12 -6.72
C SER A 295 -12.31 1.32 -6.60
N LEU A 296 -12.23 0.04 -6.24
CA LEU A 296 -13.41 -0.82 -6.10
C LEU A 296 -14.34 -0.34 -4.97
N PHE A 297 -13.82 0.08 -3.83
CA PHE A 297 -14.62 0.68 -2.76
C PHE A 297 -15.31 1.97 -3.22
N CYS A 298 -14.62 2.80 -3.99
CA CYS A 298 -15.17 4.02 -4.58
C CYS A 298 -16.17 3.76 -5.73
N GLY A 299 -16.38 2.50 -6.12
CA GLY A 299 -17.31 2.15 -7.21
C GLY A 299 -16.80 2.51 -8.61
N VAL A 300 -15.48 2.43 -8.82
CA VAL A 300 -14.84 2.76 -10.09
C VAL A 300 -14.28 1.50 -10.73
N PRO A 301 -14.62 1.21 -12.00
CA PRO A 301 -14.09 0.05 -12.73
C PRO A 301 -12.57 0.14 -12.85
N VAL A 302 -11.91 -1.02 -12.81
CA VAL A 302 -10.45 -1.11 -12.83
C VAL A 302 -9.96 -1.84 -14.08
N ILE A 303 -8.99 -1.25 -14.78
CA ILE A 303 -8.12 -1.93 -15.73
C ILE A 303 -6.74 -2.05 -15.08
N THR A 304 -6.23 -3.28 -14.95
CA THR A 304 -4.92 -3.54 -14.33
C THR A 304 -4.15 -4.64 -15.08
N SER A 305 -2.94 -4.91 -14.64
CA SER A 305 -2.09 -5.91 -15.30
C SER A 305 -2.57 -7.34 -15.01
N GLN A 306 -2.41 -8.22 -15.97
CA GLN A 306 -2.59 -9.66 -15.78
C GLN A 306 -1.42 -10.28 -15.02
N GLY A 307 -1.69 -11.36 -14.26
CA GLY A 307 -0.69 -12.09 -13.48
C GLY A 307 -0.34 -11.39 -12.17
N GLY A 308 0.67 -11.91 -11.47
CA GLY A 308 1.08 -11.37 -10.17
C GLY A 308 -0.05 -11.33 -9.14
N CYS A 309 0.00 -10.35 -8.25
CA CYS A 309 -0.99 -10.18 -7.17
C CYS A 309 -2.27 -9.44 -7.60
N PHE A 310 -2.36 -8.91 -8.83
CA PHE A 310 -3.39 -7.95 -9.21
C PHE A 310 -4.82 -8.49 -9.14
N ALA A 311 -5.01 -9.80 -9.34
CA ALA A 311 -6.31 -10.45 -9.22
C ALA A 311 -6.79 -10.57 -7.77
N GLU A 312 -5.90 -10.53 -6.80
CA GLU A 312 -6.23 -10.63 -5.38
C GLU A 312 -7.05 -9.41 -4.91
N PRO A 313 -6.59 -8.16 -5.06
CA PRO A 313 -7.40 -6.98 -4.77
C PRO A 313 -8.44 -6.67 -5.85
N GLY A 314 -8.23 -7.07 -7.12
CA GLY A 314 -9.10 -6.72 -8.26
C GLY A 314 -10.31 -7.62 -8.44
N GLY A 315 -10.27 -8.85 -7.95
CA GLY A 315 -11.35 -9.83 -8.10
C GLY A 315 -11.61 -10.25 -9.54
N LYS A 316 -12.69 -10.97 -9.74
CA LYS A 316 -13.03 -11.58 -11.04
C LYS A 316 -13.44 -10.57 -12.13
N TYR A 317 -14.00 -9.43 -11.72
CA TYR A 317 -14.65 -8.50 -12.64
C TYR A 317 -13.82 -7.25 -13.02
N SER A 318 -12.62 -7.10 -12.48
CA SER A 318 -11.63 -6.14 -13.02
C SER A 318 -11.13 -6.60 -14.39
N SER A 319 -10.73 -5.67 -15.22
CA SER A 319 -10.14 -6.00 -16.53
C SER A 319 -8.64 -6.20 -16.41
N TYR A 320 -8.12 -7.31 -16.93
CA TYR A 320 -6.72 -7.71 -16.85
C TYR A 320 -6.06 -7.68 -18.21
N ILE A 321 -5.03 -6.86 -18.36
CA ILE A 321 -4.32 -6.64 -19.62
C ILE A 321 -2.82 -6.98 -19.50
N ASN A 322 -2.19 -7.24 -20.64
CA ASN A 322 -0.74 -7.17 -20.69
C ASN A 322 -0.30 -5.68 -20.64
N PRO A 323 0.47 -5.25 -19.61
CA PRO A 323 0.85 -3.84 -19.45
C PRO A 323 1.77 -3.30 -20.56
N ASN A 324 2.30 -4.17 -21.44
CA ASN A 324 3.05 -3.78 -22.62
C ASN A 324 2.18 -3.68 -23.88
N ASP A 325 0.97 -4.20 -23.86
CA ASP A 325 0.07 -4.21 -25.02
C ASP A 325 -0.83 -2.96 -25.00
N ILE A 326 -0.42 -1.96 -25.77
CA ILE A 326 -1.12 -0.67 -25.89
C ILE A 326 -2.47 -0.84 -26.58
N GLU A 327 -2.56 -1.71 -27.59
CA GLU A 327 -3.82 -1.96 -28.32
C GLU A 327 -4.85 -2.64 -27.42
N GLN A 328 -4.43 -3.61 -26.61
CA GLN A 328 -5.32 -4.22 -25.63
C GLN A 328 -5.78 -3.19 -24.60
N MET A 329 -4.87 -2.35 -24.08
CA MET A 329 -5.23 -1.29 -23.13
C MET A 329 -6.25 -0.31 -23.73
N LYS A 330 -6.03 0.12 -24.97
CA LYS A 330 -6.91 1.01 -25.73
C LYS A 330 -8.30 0.36 -25.92
N SER A 331 -8.34 -0.87 -26.38
CA SER A 331 -9.58 -1.62 -26.58
C SER A 331 -10.39 -1.75 -25.30
N GLU A 332 -9.75 -2.04 -24.17
CA GLU A 332 -10.42 -2.16 -22.89
C GLU A 332 -10.95 -0.82 -22.34
N ILE A 333 -10.22 0.28 -22.52
CA ILE A 333 -10.69 1.63 -22.18
C ILE A 333 -11.97 1.96 -22.94
N VAL A 334 -11.96 1.76 -24.27
CA VAL A 334 -13.12 2.03 -25.14
C VAL A 334 -14.28 1.14 -24.77
N ASN A 335 -14.06 -0.17 -24.61
CA ASN A 335 -15.09 -1.14 -24.29
C ASN A 335 -15.81 -0.81 -22.96
N ILE A 336 -15.07 -0.54 -21.89
CA ILE A 336 -15.68 -0.19 -20.59
C ILE A 336 -16.40 1.16 -20.66
N SER A 337 -15.86 2.11 -21.44
CA SER A 337 -16.48 3.43 -21.59
C SER A 337 -17.80 3.41 -22.39
N THR A 338 -17.96 2.49 -23.33
CA THR A 338 -19.12 2.42 -24.25
C THR A 338 -20.13 1.35 -23.85
N ASN A 339 -19.71 0.30 -23.16
CA ASN A 339 -20.59 -0.80 -22.73
C ASN A 339 -21.09 -0.55 -21.29
N ILE A 340 -22.25 0.08 -21.18
CA ILE A 340 -22.87 0.45 -19.90
C ILE A 340 -23.10 -0.77 -19.01
N SER A 341 -23.67 -1.86 -19.56
CA SER A 341 -23.98 -3.08 -18.79
C SER A 341 -22.72 -3.72 -18.20
N ARG A 342 -21.63 -3.79 -18.98
CA ARG A 342 -20.33 -4.29 -18.49
C ARG A 342 -19.79 -3.40 -17.38
N ARG A 343 -19.86 -2.09 -17.55
CA ARG A 343 -19.37 -1.11 -16.57
C ARG A 343 -20.14 -1.23 -15.24
N GLU A 344 -21.46 -1.30 -15.30
CA GLU A 344 -22.31 -1.48 -14.12
C GLU A 344 -22.00 -2.79 -13.40
N GLN A 345 -21.83 -3.88 -14.13
CA GLN A 345 -21.43 -5.18 -13.56
C GLN A 345 -20.06 -5.08 -12.86
N MET A 346 -19.07 -4.43 -13.48
CA MET A 346 -17.76 -4.22 -12.87
C MET A 346 -17.84 -3.43 -11.57
N ILE A 347 -18.68 -2.40 -11.51
CA ILE A 347 -18.90 -1.58 -10.32
C ILE A 347 -19.56 -2.40 -9.20
N GLU A 348 -20.65 -3.09 -9.50
CA GLU A 348 -21.41 -3.86 -8.52
C GLU A 348 -20.57 -5.00 -7.94
N GLU A 349 -20.01 -5.83 -8.79
CA GLU A 349 -19.23 -6.98 -8.38
C GLU A 349 -17.89 -6.58 -7.77
N GLY A 350 -17.29 -5.48 -8.24
CA GLY A 350 -16.09 -4.90 -7.64
C GLY A 350 -16.34 -4.44 -6.19
N LYS A 351 -17.44 -3.75 -5.93
CA LYS A 351 -17.84 -3.36 -4.57
C LYS A 351 -18.08 -4.57 -3.66
N LYS A 352 -18.73 -5.63 -4.18
CA LYS A 352 -18.91 -6.88 -3.42
C LYS A 352 -17.60 -7.54 -3.09
N HIS A 353 -16.67 -7.62 -4.06
CA HIS A 353 -15.34 -8.18 -3.84
C HIS A 353 -14.56 -7.39 -2.76
N ALA A 354 -14.62 -6.07 -2.81
CA ALA A 354 -13.92 -5.18 -1.86
C ALA A 354 -14.35 -5.44 -0.40
N GLN A 355 -15.58 -5.93 -0.15
CA GLN A 355 -16.05 -6.26 1.20
C GLN A 355 -15.26 -7.39 1.88
N ASN A 356 -14.40 -8.11 1.17
CA ASN A 356 -13.50 -9.08 1.78
C ASN A 356 -12.30 -8.43 2.49
N PHE A 357 -12.09 -7.13 2.29
CA PHE A 357 -10.93 -6.36 2.77
C PHE A 357 -11.32 -5.25 3.77
N THR A 358 -12.43 -5.40 4.46
CA THR A 358 -12.89 -4.46 5.49
C THR A 358 -12.02 -4.53 6.74
N ASP A 359 -11.99 -3.44 7.48
CA ASP A 359 -11.15 -3.27 8.67
C ASP A 359 -11.34 -4.38 9.71
N ASP A 360 -12.60 -4.77 9.97
CA ASP A 360 -12.96 -5.83 10.92
C ASP A 360 -12.37 -7.18 10.51
N LYS A 361 -12.51 -7.58 9.25
CA LYS A 361 -12.01 -8.86 8.73
C LYS A 361 -10.47 -8.93 8.76
N ILE A 362 -9.80 -7.83 8.43
CA ILE A 362 -8.34 -7.79 8.50
C ILE A 362 -7.87 -7.82 9.96
N ALA A 363 -8.52 -7.05 10.84
CA ALA A 363 -8.19 -7.02 12.27
C ALA A 363 -8.38 -8.39 12.92
N GLU A 364 -9.46 -9.10 12.59
CA GLU A 364 -9.74 -10.46 13.07
C GLU A 364 -8.64 -11.45 12.64
N ARG A 365 -8.25 -11.45 11.38
CA ARG A 365 -7.17 -12.32 10.87
C ARG A 365 -5.84 -12.04 11.57
N LEU A 366 -5.48 -10.76 11.75
CA LEU A 366 -4.28 -10.36 12.49
C LEU A 366 -4.31 -10.83 13.94
N MET A 367 -5.44 -10.64 14.61
CA MET A 367 -5.58 -11.04 16.02
C MET A 367 -5.53 -12.56 16.17
N ASN A 368 -6.20 -13.31 15.29
CA ASN A 368 -6.15 -14.76 15.27
C ASN A 368 -4.71 -15.27 15.06
N LEU A 369 -3.94 -14.63 14.18
CA LEU A 369 -2.52 -14.96 14.00
C LEU A 369 -1.77 -14.80 15.33
N TYR A 370 -1.91 -13.63 16.03
CA TYR A 370 -1.19 -13.40 17.29
C TYR A 370 -1.60 -14.35 18.41
N GLN A 371 -2.85 -14.78 18.44
CA GLN A 371 -3.36 -15.70 19.47
C GLN A 371 -2.88 -17.14 19.27
N ASN A 372 -2.48 -17.50 18.05
CA ASN A 372 -2.11 -18.87 17.68
C ASN A 372 -0.59 -19.10 17.51
N ILE A 373 0.24 -18.20 18.04
CA ILE A 373 1.71 -18.32 17.98
C ILE A 373 2.28 -18.87 19.28
#